data_ff4e3c90a9651eea3cb6df89eb45993b
#
_entry.id   ff4e3c90a9651eea3cb6df89eb45993b
#
_cell.length_a   1.000
_cell.length_b   1.000
_cell.length_c   1.000
_cell.angle_alpha   90.00
_cell.angle_beta   90.00
_cell.angle_gamma   90.00
#
_symmetry.space_group_name_H-M   'P 1'
#
loop_
_entity.id
_entity.type
_entity.pdbx_description
1 polymer ?
#
loop_
_entity_poly.entity_id
_entity_poly.type
_entity_poly.pdbx_seq_one_letter_code
_entity_poly.pdbx_strand_id
1 'polypeptide(L)'
;MELKNQFSKYAKEYKSYNIIQQICAKSLVRELKSKPKNILELGCGSGQIFSNVDWEFDKYLAIDGSKQMCELHPKAKNLIVKCLNFDSNEFFDEIKNQKFDMVISSSALQWSNDLKKIVKELSKITSEINVVLFTSNTF
;
A
#
# COMPACT_ATOMS: atom_id res chain seq x y z
N MET A 1 28.78 -18.34 13.67
CA MET A 1 27.81 -18.25 14.79
C MET A 1 27.08 -16.91 14.81
N GLU A 2 27.76 -15.80 14.65
CA GLU A 2 27.12 -14.46 14.64
C GLU A 2 26.15 -14.28 13.47
N LEU A 3 26.50 -14.74 12.28
CA LEU A 3 25.64 -14.67 11.10
C LEU A 3 24.33 -15.45 11.30
N LYS A 4 24.40 -16.64 11.90
CA LYS A 4 23.24 -17.48 12.16
C LYS A 4 22.30 -16.85 13.18
N ASN A 5 22.83 -16.20 14.21
CA ASN A 5 22.04 -15.49 15.22
C ASN A 5 21.39 -14.23 14.65
N GLN A 6 22.09 -13.52 13.76
CA GLN A 6 21.53 -12.35 13.08
C GLN A 6 20.38 -12.75 12.14
N PHE A 7 20.54 -13.83 11.38
CA PHE A 7 19.47 -14.34 10.53
C PHE A 7 18.22 -14.71 11.31
N SER A 8 18.38 -15.39 12.46
CA SER A 8 17.28 -15.78 13.33
C SER A 8 16.56 -14.56 13.90
N LYS A 9 17.30 -13.52 14.29
CA LYS A 9 16.75 -12.27 14.80
C LYS A 9 15.96 -11.54 13.72
N TYR A 10 16.53 -11.41 12.53
CA TYR A 10 15.83 -10.78 11.39
C TYR A 10 14.56 -11.53 11.00
N ALA A 11 14.59 -12.86 11.00
CA ALA A 11 13.42 -13.67 10.69
C ALA A 11 12.30 -13.46 11.71
N LYS A 12 12.61 -13.35 12.99
CA LYS A 12 11.62 -13.07 14.04
C LYS A 12 11.04 -11.68 13.90
N GLU A 13 11.88 -10.67 13.68
CA GLU A 13 11.45 -9.29 13.48
C GLU A 13 10.57 -9.17 12.24
N TYR A 14 10.94 -9.83 11.15
CA TYR A 14 10.18 -9.84 9.90
C TYR A 14 8.79 -10.46 10.08
N LYS A 15 8.71 -11.61 10.79
CA LYS A 15 7.43 -12.26 11.07
C LYS A 15 6.53 -11.37 11.91
N SER A 16 7.07 -10.74 12.95
CA SER A 16 6.30 -9.81 13.79
C SER A 16 5.81 -8.61 12.99
N TYR A 17 6.65 -8.03 12.16
CA TYR A 17 6.30 -6.91 11.31
C TYR A 17 5.20 -7.28 10.30
N ASN A 18 5.32 -8.45 9.69
CA ASN A 18 4.33 -8.94 8.72
C ASN A 18 2.96 -9.17 9.38
N ILE A 19 2.93 -9.73 10.59
CA ILE A 19 1.70 -9.89 11.34
C ILE A 19 1.06 -8.53 11.65
N ILE A 20 1.85 -7.56 12.08
CA ILE A 20 1.37 -6.20 12.35
C ILE A 20 0.80 -5.57 11.06
N GLN A 21 1.48 -5.72 9.94
CA GLN A 21 0.99 -5.22 8.66
C GLN A 21 -0.35 -5.83 8.26
N GLN A 22 -0.52 -7.14 8.46
CA GLN A 22 -1.78 -7.83 8.19
C GLN A 22 -2.92 -7.30 9.06
N ILE A 23 -2.66 -7.11 10.35
CA ILE A 23 -3.64 -6.57 11.30
C ILE A 23 -4.03 -5.15 10.91
N CYS A 24 -3.06 -4.32 10.57
CA CYS A 24 -3.30 -2.93 10.17
C CYS A 24 -4.11 -2.86 8.87
N ALA A 25 -3.80 -3.68 7.89
CA ALA A 25 -4.54 -3.72 6.63
C ALA A 25 -6.00 -4.15 6.86
N LYS A 26 -6.20 -5.17 7.66
CA LYS A 26 -7.55 -5.64 8.01
C LYS A 26 -8.36 -4.57 8.75
N SER A 27 -7.74 -3.93 9.73
CA SER A 27 -8.38 -2.87 10.51
C SER A 27 -8.72 -1.67 9.63
N LEU A 28 -7.80 -1.27 8.74
CA LEU A 28 -8.01 -0.14 7.85
C LEU A 28 -9.22 -0.38 6.94
N VAL A 29 -9.31 -1.55 6.32
CA VAL A 29 -10.44 -1.90 5.44
C VAL A 29 -11.75 -1.97 6.24
N ARG A 30 -11.72 -2.54 7.44
CA ARG A 30 -12.90 -2.65 8.30
C ARG A 30 -13.44 -1.27 8.71
N GLU A 31 -12.56 -0.29 8.92
CA GLU A 31 -12.93 1.06 9.34
C GLU A 31 -13.43 1.94 8.20
N LEU A 32 -13.37 1.49 6.96
CA LEU A 32 -13.86 2.27 5.83
C LEU A 32 -15.37 2.50 5.94
N LYS A 33 -15.78 3.75 5.77
CA LYS A 33 -17.19 4.15 5.84
C LYS A 33 -17.93 3.90 4.54
N SER A 34 -17.22 3.63 3.45
CA SER A 34 -17.79 3.36 2.13
C SER A 34 -17.05 2.23 1.46
N LYS A 35 -17.63 1.70 0.40
CA LYS A 35 -17.03 0.66 -0.44
C LYS A 35 -16.68 1.29 -1.79
N PRO A 36 -15.50 1.89 -1.94
CA PRO A 36 -15.14 2.62 -3.15
C PRO A 36 -15.07 1.68 -4.36
N LYS A 37 -15.41 2.24 -5.53
CA LYS A 37 -15.39 1.51 -6.80
C LYS A 37 -14.09 1.74 -7.57
N ASN A 38 -13.48 2.91 -7.43
CA ASN A 38 -12.23 3.24 -8.08
C ASN A 38 -11.18 3.52 -7.02
N ILE A 39 -10.21 2.62 -6.89
CA ILE A 39 -9.27 2.58 -5.78
C ILE A 39 -7.83 2.70 -6.29
N LEU A 40 -7.04 3.52 -5.62
CA LEU A 40 -5.60 3.55 -5.78
C LEU A 40 -4.96 3.15 -4.45
N GLU A 41 -4.15 2.10 -4.47
CA GLU A 41 -3.38 1.68 -3.30
C GLU A 41 -1.90 1.93 -3.51
N LEU A 42 -1.24 2.55 -2.52
CA LEU A 42 0.19 2.81 -2.53
C LEU A 42 0.91 1.89 -1.55
N GLY A 43 1.94 1.22 -2.04
CA GLY A 43 2.68 0.24 -1.24
C GLY A 43 1.88 -1.02 -1.01
N CYS A 44 1.38 -1.62 -2.08
CA CYS A 44 0.43 -2.74 -1.98
C CYS A 44 1.04 -4.04 -1.45
N GLY A 45 2.36 -4.17 -1.49
CA GLY A 45 3.03 -5.39 -1.06
C GLY A 45 2.50 -6.61 -1.80
N SER A 46 2.32 -7.70 -1.10
CA SER A 46 1.78 -8.94 -1.64
C SER A 46 0.25 -9.04 -1.58
N GLY A 47 -0.44 -7.94 -1.25
CA GLY A 47 -1.90 -7.89 -1.32
C GLY A 47 -2.64 -7.93 0.01
N GLN A 48 -2.07 -7.40 1.08
CA GLN A 48 -2.70 -7.44 2.39
C GLN A 48 -4.03 -6.67 2.43
N ILE A 49 -4.08 -5.47 1.84
CA ILE A 49 -5.33 -4.70 1.76
C ILE A 49 -6.31 -5.39 0.82
N PHE A 50 -5.84 -5.73 -0.38
CA PHE A 50 -6.68 -6.38 -1.39
C PHE A 50 -7.37 -7.65 -0.84
N SER A 51 -6.66 -8.44 -0.04
CA SER A 51 -7.20 -9.68 0.55
C SER A 51 -8.40 -9.44 1.49
N ASN A 52 -8.56 -8.22 1.97
CA ASN A 52 -9.67 -7.84 2.86
C ASN A 52 -10.80 -7.10 2.14
N VAL A 53 -10.64 -6.81 0.86
CA VAL A 53 -11.69 -6.17 0.06
C VAL A 53 -12.73 -7.23 -0.31
N ASP A 54 -13.96 -7.06 0.19
CA ASP A 54 -15.04 -8.03 0.03
C ASP A 54 -16.19 -7.50 -0.83
N TRP A 55 -15.95 -6.46 -1.60
CA TRP A 55 -16.96 -5.86 -2.49
C TRP A 55 -16.44 -5.77 -3.91
N GLU A 56 -17.34 -5.64 -4.88
CA GLU A 56 -16.99 -5.43 -6.27
C GLU A 56 -16.53 -3.99 -6.52
N PHE A 57 -15.44 -3.85 -7.28
CA PHE A 57 -14.91 -2.57 -7.68
C PHE A 57 -14.78 -2.52 -9.20
N ASP A 58 -14.80 -1.30 -9.76
CA ASP A 58 -14.65 -1.08 -11.20
C ASP A 58 -13.18 -1.01 -11.60
N LYS A 59 -12.34 -0.46 -10.71
CA LYS A 59 -10.92 -0.30 -10.96
C LYS A 59 -10.15 -0.30 -9.64
N TYR A 60 -9.11 -1.11 -9.59
CA TYR A 60 -8.19 -1.14 -8.46
C TYR A 60 -6.77 -1.09 -9.02
N LEU A 61 -6.09 0.04 -8.82
CA LEU A 61 -4.69 0.22 -9.21
C LEU A 61 -3.82 0.08 -7.98
N ALA A 62 -3.00 -0.97 -7.95
CA ALA A 62 -2.10 -1.26 -6.84
C ALA A 62 -0.66 -0.98 -7.26
N ILE A 63 0.04 -0.19 -6.47
CA ILE A 63 1.41 0.26 -6.76
C ILE A 63 2.36 -0.23 -5.67
N ASP A 64 3.48 -0.79 -6.08
CA ASP A 64 4.58 -1.14 -5.18
C ASP A 64 5.91 -1.01 -5.90
N GLY A 65 6.94 -0.56 -5.20
CA GLY A 65 8.28 -0.42 -5.78
C GLY A 65 9.06 -1.73 -5.87
N SER A 66 8.61 -2.78 -5.21
CA SER A 66 9.26 -4.08 -5.20
C SER A 66 8.68 -4.99 -6.28
N LYS A 67 9.52 -5.35 -7.25
CA LYS A 67 9.13 -6.31 -8.30
C LYS A 67 8.67 -7.63 -7.70
N GLN A 68 9.37 -8.12 -6.68
CA GLN A 68 9.02 -9.37 -6.00
C GLN A 68 7.63 -9.31 -5.38
N MET A 69 7.29 -8.21 -4.73
CA MET A 69 5.95 -8.02 -4.13
C MET A 69 4.87 -7.95 -5.20
N CYS A 70 5.11 -7.22 -6.28
CA CYS A 70 4.17 -7.14 -7.39
C CYS A 70 3.90 -8.52 -8.01
N GLU A 71 4.91 -9.36 -8.12
CA GLU A 71 4.76 -10.71 -8.66
C GLU A 71 3.96 -11.62 -7.72
N LEU A 72 4.08 -11.41 -6.42
CA LEU A 72 3.36 -12.19 -5.40
C LEU A 72 1.90 -11.73 -5.21
N HIS A 73 1.59 -10.51 -5.65
CA HIS A 73 0.25 -9.95 -5.49
C HIS A 73 -0.79 -10.80 -6.24
N PRO A 74 -1.96 -11.07 -5.65
CA PRO A 74 -3.02 -11.78 -6.36
C PRO A 74 -3.44 -11.09 -7.64
N LYS A 75 -3.94 -11.87 -8.59
CA LYS A 75 -4.51 -11.39 -9.84
C LYS A 75 -6.03 -11.50 -9.77
N ALA A 76 -6.71 -10.50 -10.28
CA ALA A 76 -8.17 -10.47 -10.26
C ALA A 76 -8.69 -9.57 -11.37
N LYS A 77 -9.97 -9.71 -11.68
CA LYS A 77 -10.66 -8.84 -12.62
C LYS A 77 -10.65 -7.39 -12.10
N ASN A 78 -10.39 -6.44 -12.97
CA ASN A 78 -10.36 -5.01 -12.68
C ASN A 78 -9.25 -4.58 -11.72
N LEU A 79 -8.31 -5.48 -11.43
CA LEU A 79 -7.13 -5.22 -10.63
C LEU A 79 -5.90 -5.09 -11.54
N ILE A 80 -5.20 -3.98 -11.44
CA ILE A 80 -3.96 -3.72 -12.14
C ILE A 80 -2.87 -3.51 -11.09
N VAL A 81 -1.80 -4.30 -11.13
CA VAL A 81 -0.64 -4.15 -10.26
C VAL A 81 0.50 -3.60 -11.09
N LYS A 82 1.07 -2.47 -10.67
CA LYS A 82 2.21 -1.85 -11.34
C LYS A 82 3.39 -1.70 -10.40
N CYS A 83 4.57 -2.08 -10.87
CA CYS A 83 5.81 -1.91 -10.13
C CYS A 83 6.35 -0.50 -10.39
N LEU A 84 6.01 0.42 -9.50
CA LEU A 84 6.42 1.82 -9.57
C LEU A 84 6.75 2.32 -8.17
N ASN A 85 7.77 3.17 -8.09
CA ASN A 85 8.07 3.88 -6.85
C ASN A 85 7.12 5.09 -6.74
N PHE A 86 6.37 5.16 -5.64
CA PHE A 86 5.38 6.23 -5.43
C PHE A 86 6.01 7.62 -5.21
N ASP A 87 7.34 7.70 -5.05
CA ASP A 87 8.09 8.98 -5.05
C ASP A 87 8.60 9.35 -6.45
N SER A 88 8.36 8.54 -7.48
CA SER A 88 8.92 8.75 -8.82
C SER A 88 8.03 9.60 -9.71
N ASN A 89 8.65 10.28 -10.67
CA ASN A 89 7.92 11.01 -11.71
C ASN A 89 7.07 10.08 -12.57
N GLU A 90 7.52 8.84 -12.78
CA GLU A 90 6.76 7.84 -13.53
C GLU A 90 5.41 7.57 -12.86
N PHE A 91 5.40 7.45 -11.53
CA PHE A 91 4.16 7.27 -10.78
C PHE A 91 3.25 8.49 -10.91
N PHE A 92 3.77 9.69 -10.72
CA PHE A 92 2.98 10.90 -10.84
C PHE A 92 2.39 11.07 -12.25
N ASP A 93 3.16 10.74 -13.28
CA ASP A 93 2.68 10.78 -14.67
C ASP A 93 1.57 9.75 -14.90
N GLU A 94 1.69 8.57 -14.29
CA GLU A 94 0.68 7.52 -14.42
C GLU A 94 -0.68 7.96 -13.87
N ILE A 95 -0.71 8.68 -12.74
CA ILE A 95 -1.95 9.00 -12.03
C ILE A 95 -2.54 10.37 -12.36
N LYS A 96 -1.77 11.29 -12.93
CA LYS A 96 -2.15 12.71 -13.04
C LYS A 96 -3.46 12.99 -13.77
N ASN A 97 -3.87 12.12 -14.68
CA ASN A 97 -5.09 12.27 -15.46
C ASN A 97 -6.17 11.27 -15.05
N GLN A 98 -5.98 10.58 -13.94
CA GLN A 98 -6.94 9.62 -13.43
C GLN A 98 -7.72 10.23 -12.27
N LYS A 99 -8.87 9.64 -11.95
CA LYS A 99 -9.67 9.98 -10.79
C LYS A 99 -9.99 8.72 -10.02
N PHE A 100 -9.90 8.82 -8.70
CA PHE A 100 -10.18 7.71 -7.80
C PHE A 100 -11.17 8.14 -6.73
N ASP A 101 -12.03 7.21 -6.32
CA ASP A 101 -12.93 7.44 -5.20
C ASP A 101 -12.17 7.49 -3.89
N MET A 102 -11.07 6.73 -3.81
CA MET A 102 -10.26 6.62 -2.61
C MET A 102 -8.82 6.26 -2.95
N VAL A 103 -7.88 6.85 -2.22
CA VAL A 103 -6.50 6.39 -2.13
C VAL A 103 -6.33 5.73 -0.77
N ILE A 104 -5.75 4.53 -0.75
CA ILE A 104 -5.54 3.75 0.47
C ILE A 104 -4.09 3.31 0.54
N SER A 105 -3.53 3.33 1.74
CA SER A 105 -2.15 2.89 1.97
C SER A 105 -1.97 2.44 3.41
N SER A 106 -1.32 1.31 3.60
CA SER A 106 -1.04 0.79 4.93
C SER A 106 0.45 0.51 5.07
N SER A 107 1.09 1.16 6.04
CA SER A 107 2.47 0.89 6.45
C SER A 107 3.51 1.12 5.33
N ALA A 108 3.25 2.07 4.43
CA ALA A 108 4.13 2.32 3.30
C ALA A 108 4.62 3.78 3.19
N LEU A 109 3.74 4.76 3.40
CA LEU A 109 4.06 6.16 3.14
C LEU A 109 5.10 6.75 4.10
N GLN A 110 5.36 6.11 5.25
CA GLN A 110 6.44 6.53 6.15
C GLN A 110 7.83 6.42 5.49
N TRP A 111 7.94 5.64 4.41
CA TRP A 111 9.20 5.47 3.67
C TRP A 111 9.35 6.49 2.53
N SER A 112 8.37 7.38 2.35
CA SER A 112 8.45 8.42 1.32
C SER A 112 9.57 9.41 1.61
N ASN A 113 10.24 9.84 0.55
CA ASN A 113 11.24 10.91 0.61
C ASN A 113 10.59 12.29 0.69
N ASP A 114 9.34 12.42 0.24
CA ASP A 114 8.61 13.70 0.23
C ASP A 114 7.11 13.44 0.33
N LEU A 115 6.67 13.14 1.54
CA LEU A 115 5.27 12.85 1.84
C LEU A 115 4.35 14.02 1.49
N LYS A 116 4.82 15.25 1.72
CA LYS A 116 4.05 16.45 1.43
C LYS A 116 3.71 16.56 -0.06
N LYS A 117 4.68 16.26 -0.93
CA LYS A 117 4.47 16.25 -2.38
C LYS A 117 3.47 15.17 -2.78
N ILE A 118 3.60 13.97 -2.21
CA ILE A 118 2.68 12.86 -2.49
C ILE A 118 1.25 13.27 -2.14
N VAL A 119 1.02 13.77 -0.94
CA VAL A 119 -0.31 14.16 -0.49
C VAL A 119 -0.88 15.26 -1.41
N LYS A 120 -0.07 16.22 -1.80
CA LYS A 120 -0.46 17.29 -2.72
C LYS A 120 -0.92 16.71 -4.07
N GLU A 121 -0.15 15.81 -4.65
CA GLU A 121 -0.49 15.19 -5.93
C GLU A 121 -1.73 14.30 -5.83
N LEU A 122 -1.86 13.54 -4.74
CA LEU A 122 -3.03 12.70 -4.51
C LEU A 122 -4.31 13.52 -4.33
N SER A 123 -4.22 14.69 -3.69
CA SER A 123 -5.39 15.55 -3.48
C SER A 123 -6.02 16.06 -4.78
N LYS A 124 -5.27 16.02 -5.89
CA LYS A 124 -5.76 16.39 -7.21
C LYS A 124 -6.61 15.31 -7.86
N ILE A 125 -6.48 14.07 -7.43
CA ILE A 125 -7.10 12.90 -8.09
C ILE A 125 -8.10 12.17 -7.21
N THR A 126 -8.19 12.52 -5.93
CA THR A 126 -9.17 11.93 -5.01
C THR A 126 -9.58 12.95 -3.95
N SER A 127 -10.75 12.75 -3.39
CA SER A 127 -11.23 13.54 -2.23
C SER A 127 -11.07 12.77 -0.91
N GLU A 128 -10.64 11.50 -0.95
CA GLU A 128 -10.54 10.66 0.24
C GLU A 128 -9.23 9.89 0.25
N ILE A 129 -8.46 10.06 1.31
CA ILE A 129 -7.19 9.36 1.53
C ILE A 129 -7.24 8.70 2.90
N ASN A 130 -7.10 7.37 2.94
CA ASN A 130 -7.07 6.58 4.16
C ASN A 130 -5.70 5.91 4.29
N VAL A 131 -4.96 6.26 5.34
CA VAL A 131 -3.57 5.87 5.50
C VAL A 131 -3.29 5.39 6.91
N VAL A 132 -2.53 4.32 7.02
CA VAL A 132 -1.87 3.91 8.27
C VAL A 132 -0.37 4.11 8.12
N LEU A 133 0.22 4.82 9.08
CA LEU A 133 1.65 5.08 9.13
C LEU A 133 2.22 4.56 10.45
N PHE A 134 3.44 4.03 10.39
CA PHE A 134 4.22 3.76 11.58
C PHE A 134 5.25 4.87 11.79
N THR A 135 5.40 5.31 13.04
CA THR A 135 6.42 6.27 13.41
C THR A 135 7.58 5.55 14.11
N SER A 136 8.70 6.25 14.30
CA SER A 136 9.86 5.72 14.99
C SER A 136 9.57 5.24 16.42
N ASN A 137 8.49 5.71 17.03
CA ASN A 137 8.10 5.36 18.40
C ASN A 137 7.15 4.16 18.45
N THR A 138 6.78 3.59 17.31
CA THR A 138 5.85 2.45 17.21
C THR A 138 6.54 1.12 17.43
N PHE A 139 7.85 1.06 17.19
CA PHE A 139 8.67 -0.14 17.33
C PHE A 139 9.78 0.01 18.36
#